data_fe5ee395758ad0fc4f84eaf1c55aff18
#
_entry.id   fe5ee395758ad0fc4f84eaf1c55aff18
#
_cell.length_a   1.000
_cell.length_b   1.000
_cell.length_c   1.000
_cell.angle_alpha   90.00
_cell.angle_beta   90.00
_cell.angle_gamma   90.00
#
_symmetry.space_group_name_H-M   'P 1'
#
loop_
_entity.id
_entity.type
_entity.pdbx_description
1 polymer ?
#
loop_
_entity_poly.entity_id
_entity_poly.type
_entity_poly.pdbx_seq_one_letter_code
_entity_poly.pdbx_strand_id
1 'polypeptide(L)'
;FIDILNEYSEGSLKKAISRAKTNKNCDIVSTLTFDFWSNLFRDEYDRPLWQVNLHSIFPKHISRKDIKTELESLNHLRNRIAHHEPILDLNLSNLYSRLLNFLDMISENIRKWVQHYGTVNDYRRKHFFFIKKMKLNQYLKSLI
;
A
#
# COMPACT_ATOMS: atom_id res chain seq x y z
N PHE A 1 -3.09 24.83 3.29
CA PHE A 1 -2.58 23.45 3.19
C PHE A 1 -1.18 23.40 2.60
N ILE A 2 -0.91 24.17 1.55
CA ILE A 2 0.42 24.21 0.89
C ILE A 2 1.50 24.66 1.88
N ASP A 3 1.19 25.61 2.73
CA ASP A 3 2.13 26.21 3.70
C ASP A 3 2.67 25.23 4.76
N ILE A 4 2.03 24.06 4.91
CA ILE A 4 2.46 23.00 5.82
C ILE A 4 3.22 21.87 5.12
N LEU A 5 3.29 21.89 3.78
CA LEU A 5 4.00 20.87 3.02
C LEU A 5 5.51 21.14 3.04
N ASN A 6 6.30 20.09 3.23
CA ASN A 6 7.72 20.17 3.01
C ASN A 6 8.05 20.30 1.50
N GLU A 7 9.27 20.65 1.17
CA GLU A 7 9.73 20.88 -0.19
C GLU A 7 9.44 19.69 -1.14
N TYR A 8 9.61 18.46 -0.66
CA TYR A 8 9.32 17.24 -1.45
C TYR A 8 7.82 17.11 -1.77
N SER A 9 6.96 17.25 -0.76
CA SER A 9 5.51 17.11 -0.92
C SER A 9 4.94 18.28 -1.74
N GLU A 10 5.47 19.48 -1.56
CA GLU A 10 5.10 20.65 -2.38
C GLU A 10 5.49 20.44 -3.85
N GLY A 11 6.70 19.95 -4.11
CA GLY A 11 7.14 19.62 -5.46
C GLY A 11 6.29 18.53 -6.13
N SER A 12 5.87 17.51 -5.35
CA SER A 12 4.97 16.46 -5.82
C SER A 12 3.58 17.01 -6.15
N LEU A 13 3.06 17.91 -5.33
CA LEU A 13 1.77 18.57 -5.57
C LEU A 13 1.83 19.48 -6.81
N LYS A 14 2.89 20.28 -6.98
CA LYS A 14 3.10 21.10 -8.19
C LYS A 14 3.13 20.25 -9.46
N LYS A 15 3.81 19.09 -9.43
CA LYS A 15 3.80 18.13 -10.55
C LYS A 15 2.41 17.55 -10.81
N ALA A 16 1.66 17.25 -9.76
CA ALA A 16 0.28 16.75 -9.91
C ALA A 16 -0.63 17.79 -10.56
N ILE A 17 -0.56 19.05 -10.13
CA ILE A 17 -1.29 20.17 -10.71
C ILE A 17 -0.96 20.32 -12.21
N SER A 18 0.32 20.27 -12.57
CA SER A 18 0.73 20.40 -13.98
C SER A 18 0.27 19.24 -14.89
N ARG A 19 0.02 18.06 -14.31
CA ARG A 19 -0.45 16.86 -15.03
C ARG A 19 -1.96 16.72 -15.06
N ALA A 20 -2.66 17.38 -14.14
CA ALA A 20 -4.11 17.32 -14.06
C ALA A 20 -4.76 17.87 -15.33
N LYS A 21 -5.81 17.19 -15.81
CA LYS A 21 -6.55 17.61 -17.03
C LYS A 21 -7.30 18.92 -16.82
N THR A 22 -7.72 19.17 -15.59
CA THR A 22 -8.39 20.40 -15.18
C THR A 22 -7.85 20.86 -13.83
N ASN A 23 -8.15 22.10 -13.44
CA ASN A 23 -7.79 22.62 -12.11
C ASN A 23 -8.77 22.16 -10.99
N LYS A 24 -9.61 21.17 -11.25
CA LYS A 24 -10.51 20.63 -10.22
C LYS A 24 -9.73 19.76 -9.25
N ASN A 25 -10.07 19.84 -7.96
CA ASN A 25 -9.42 19.06 -6.91
C ASN A 25 -9.42 17.56 -7.20
N CYS A 26 -10.50 16.99 -7.75
CA CYS A 26 -10.59 15.58 -8.08
C CYS A 26 -9.55 15.15 -9.12
N ASP A 27 -9.28 15.97 -10.12
CA ASP A 27 -8.30 15.69 -11.18
C ASP A 27 -6.87 15.77 -10.61
N ILE A 28 -6.59 16.76 -9.77
CA ILE A 28 -5.29 16.90 -9.09
C ILE A 28 -5.05 15.69 -8.18
N VAL A 29 -6.03 15.33 -7.33
CA VAL A 29 -5.97 14.19 -6.43
C VAL A 29 -5.69 12.88 -7.17
N SER A 30 -6.32 12.69 -8.34
CA SER A 30 -6.11 11.48 -9.16
C SER A 30 -4.71 11.34 -9.75
N THR A 31 -3.95 12.44 -9.83
CA THR A 31 -2.56 12.45 -10.35
C THR A 31 -1.50 12.39 -9.28
N LEU A 32 -1.87 12.50 -7.99
CA LEU A 32 -0.95 12.35 -6.86
C LEU A 32 -0.47 10.91 -6.74
N THR A 33 0.81 10.76 -6.44
CA THR A 33 1.45 9.45 -6.28
C THR A 33 1.18 8.86 -4.89
N PHE A 34 1.36 7.54 -4.76
CA PHE A 34 1.28 6.88 -3.46
C PHE A 34 2.30 7.45 -2.46
N ASP A 35 3.49 7.81 -2.92
CA ASP A 35 4.54 8.44 -2.10
C ASP A 35 4.09 9.77 -1.50
N PHE A 36 3.34 10.60 -2.25
CA PHE A 36 2.78 11.84 -1.71
C PHE A 36 1.90 11.54 -0.48
N TRP A 37 0.98 10.59 -0.61
CA TRP A 37 0.05 10.24 0.45
C TRP A 37 0.74 9.61 1.67
N SER A 38 1.71 8.72 1.46
CA SER A 38 2.47 8.09 2.54
C SER A 38 3.35 9.09 3.29
N ASN A 39 3.90 10.09 2.60
CA ASN A 39 4.71 11.14 3.21
C ASN A 39 3.94 12.03 4.18
N LEU A 40 2.62 12.19 4.03
CA LEU A 40 1.80 12.99 4.97
C LEU A 40 1.75 12.39 6.39
N PHE A 41 2.26 11.16 6.58
CA PHE A 41 2.38 10.52 7.90
C PHE A 41 3.78 10.65 8.50
N ARG A 42 4.69 11.47 7.93
CA ARG A 42 6.01 11.75 8.51
C ARG A 42 5.90 12.59 9.79
N ASP A 43 6.98 12.58 10.57
CA ASP A 43 7.02 13.21 11.91
C ASP A 43 6.72 14.71 11.85
N GLU A 44 7.18 15.39 10.82
CA GLU A 44 6.94 16.82 10.57
C GLU A 44 5.46 17.18 10.42
N TYR A 45 4.62 16.21 10.01
CA TYR A 45 3.17 16.39 9.85
C TYR A 45 2.36 15.97 11.08
N ASP A 46 3.02 15.61 12.19
CA ASP A 46 2.31 15.18 13.39
C ASP A 46 1.38 16.29 13.92
N ARG A 47 1.94 17.46 14.20
CA ARG A 47 1.16 18.59 14.72
C ARG A 47 0.21 19.19 13.68
N PRO A 48 0.66 19.54 12.44
CA PRO A 48 -0.18 20.29 11.51
C PRO A 48 -1.25 19.45 10.82
N LEU A 49 -1.08 18.14 10.70
CA LEU A 49 -2.03 17.28 9.99
C LEU A 49 -2.63 16.18 10.87
N TRP A 50 -1.76 15.38 11.52
CA TRP A 50 -2.24 14.21 12.27
C TRP A 50 -3.12 14.61 13.43
N GLN A 51 -2.63 15.47 14.33
CA GLN A 51 -3.35 15.86 15.53
C GLN A 51 -4.59 16.72 15.26
N VAL A 52 -4.60 17.46 14.16
CA VAL A 52 -5.72 18.36 13.82
C VAL A 52 -6.84 17.60 13.10
N ASN A 53 -6.51 16.71 12.17
CA ASN A 53 -7.50 16.12 11.26
C ASN A 53 -7.38 14.60 11.11
N LEU A 54 -6.19 14.09 10.77
CA LEU A 54 -6.06 12.72 10.28
C LEU A 54 -6.32 11.67 11.36
N HIS A 55 -5.99 11.94 12.62
CA HIS A 55 -6.21 11.00 13.72
C HIS A 55 -7.68 10.61 13.89
N SER A 56 -8.61 11.47 13.50
CA SER A 56 -10.05 11.20 13.63
C SER A 56 -10.59 10.16 12.62
N ILE A 57 -9.83 9.91 11.55
CA ILE A 57 -10.19 8.95 10.49
C ILE A 57 -9.88 7.52 10.94
N PHE A 58 -8.89 7.36 11.81
CA PHE A 58 -8.40 6.05 12.24
C PHE A 58 -8.91 5.67 13.64
N PRO A 59 -8.96 4.37 13.98
CA PRO A 59 -9.27 3.92 15.32
C PRO A 59 -8.33 4.54 16.37
N LYS A 60 -8.86 4.92 17.54
CA LYS A 60 -8.13 5.66 18.61
C LYS A 60 -6.84 4.99 19.10
N HIS A 61 -6.73 3.66 18.97
CA HIS A 61 -5.55 2.90 19.38
C HIS A 61 -4.43 2.86 18.34
N ILE A 62 -4.68 3.38 17.13
CA ILE A 62 -3.70 3.39 16.03
C ILE A 62 -2.92 4.70 16.07
N SER A 63 -1.60 4.59 16.12
CA SER A 63 -0.73 5.77 16.08
C SER A 63 -0.38 6.15 14.64
N ARG A 64 -0.01 7.42 14.43
CA ARG A 64 0.53 7.89 13.15
C ARG A 64 1.73 7.05 12.69
N LYS A 65 2.59 6.65 13.64
CA LYS A 65 3.78 5.84 13.36
C LYS A 65 3.42 4.45 12.84
N ASP A 66 2.36 3.84 13.37
CA ASP A 66 1.89 2.52 12.89
C ASP A 66 1.41 2.63 11.45
N ILE A 67 0.62 3.67 11.13
CA ILE A 67 0.14 3.92 9.77
C ILE A 67 1.31 4.17 8.82
N LYS A 68 2.29 5.01 9.22
CA LYS A 68 3.50 5.27 8.44
C LYS A 68 4.22 3.96 8.09
N THR A 69 4.46 3.12 9.09
CA THR A 69 5.15 1.82 8.92
C THR A 69 4.40 0.91 7.96
N GLU A 70 3.06 0.84 8.06
CA GLU A 70 2.25 0.06 7.13
C GLU A 70 2.32 0.61 5.70
N LEU A 71 2.17 1.91 5.52
CA LEU A 71 2.24 2.55 4.21
C LEU A 71 3.63 2.39 3.57
N GLU A 72 4.72 2.51 4.32
CA GLU A 72 6.08 2.27 3.83
C GLU A 72 6.26 0.81 3.35
N SER A 73 5.75 -0.15 4.12
CA SER A 73 5.79 -1.57 3.74
C SER A 73 4.99 -1.85 2.46
N LEU A 74 3.80 -1.29 2.34
CA LEU A 74 2.95 -1.43 1.15
C LEU A 74 3.56 -0.73 -0.06
N ASN A 75 4.17 0.43 0.14
CA ASN A 75 4.87 1.15 -0.93
C ASN A 75 6.09 0.38 -1.44
N HIS A 76 6.84 -0.22 -0.53
CA HIS A 76 7.97 -1.09 -0.91
C HIS A 76 7.50 -2.26 -1.80
N LEU A 77 6.46 -2.98 -1.38
CA LEU A 77 5.87 -4.06 -2.20
C LEU A 77 5.38 -3.54 -3.56
N ARG A 78 4.64 -2.44 -3.56
CA ARG A 78 4.13 -1.81 -4.80
C ARG A 78 5.26 -1.44 -5.75
N ASN A 79 6.36 -0.89 -5.24
CA ASN A 79 7.50 -0.49 -6.05
C ASN A 79 8.22 -1.71 -6.64
N ARG A 80 8.44 -2.78 -5.86
CA ARG A 80 8.99 -4.04 -6.39
C ARG A 80 8.12 -4.60 -7.53
N ILE A 81 6.80 -4.59 -7.38
CA ILE A 81 5.88 -5.03 -8.44
C ILE A 81 5.98 -4.11 -9.66
N ALA A 82 5.97 -2.79 -9.47
CA ALA A 82 6.03 -1.82 -10.57
C ALA A 82 7.35 -1.86 -11.36
N HIS A 83 8.45 -2.24 -10.70
CA HIS A 83 9.77 -2.39 -11.31
C HIS A 83 10.09 -3.83 -11.77
N HIS A 84 9.08 -4.73 -11.75
CA HIS A 84 9.23 -6.14 -12.12
C HIS A 84 10.30 -6.89 -11.30
N GLU A 85 10.54 -6.46 -10.07
CA GLU A 85 11.46 -7.13 -9.15
C GLU A 85 10.86 -8.42 -8.58
N PRO A 86 11.69 -9.42 -8.23
CA PRO A 86 11.21 -10.65 -7.61
C PRO A 86 10.50 -10.37 -6.28
N ILE A 87 9.33 -10.99 -6.08
CA ILE A 87 8.52 -10.86 -4.84
C ILE A 87 8.28 -12.22 -4.15
N LEU A 88 8.79 -13.31 -4.72
CA LEU A 88 8.56 -14.66 -4.20
C LEU A 88 9.31 -14.96 -2.89
N ASP A 89 10.34 -14.19 -2.59
CA ASP A 89 11.09 -14.18 -1.33
C ASP A 89 10.33 -13.52 -0.18
N LEU A 90 9.30 -12.74 -0.51
CA LEU A 90 8.47 -12.05 0.47
C LEU A 90 7.37 -12.96 1.01
N ASN A 91 7.00 -12.75 2.28
CA ASN A 91 5.81 -13.39 2.85
C ASN A 91 4.53 -12.71 2.35
N LEU A 92 4.16 -13.03 1.10
CA LEU A 92 2.99 -12.43 0.43
C LEU A 92 1.69 -12.65 1.19
N SER A 93 1.58 -13.76 1.94
CA SER A 93 0.39 -14.02 2.78
C SER A 93 0.25 -13.01 3.90
N ASN A 94 1.35 -12.73 4.59
CA ASN A 94 1.37 -11.73 5.65
C ASN A 94 1.12 -10.32 5.09
N LEU A 95 1.78 -9.96 4.01
CA LEU A 95 1.60 -8.66 3.35
C LEU A 95 0.15 -8.43 2.89
N TYR A 96 -0.48 -9.46 2.32
CA TYR A 96 -1.89 -9.35 1.92
C TYR A 96 -2.83 -9.21 3.13
N SER A 97 -2.58 -9.95 4.21
CA SER A 97 -3.37 -9.81 5.44
C SER A 97 -3.22 -8.42 6.05
N ARG A 98 -2.00 -7.87 6.06
CA ARG A 98 -1.73 -6.51 6.55
C ARG A 98 -2.44 -5.47 5.69
N LEU A 99 -2.41 -5.61 4.36
CA LEU A 99 -3.16 -4.74 3.45
C LEU A 99 -4.67 -4.77 3.76
N LEU A 100 -5.25 -5.95 3.95
CA LEU A 100 -6.67 -6.07 4.27
C LEU A 100 -7.02 -5.44 5.62
N ASN A 101 -6.17 -5.63 6.63
CA ASN A 101 -6.34 -4.99 7.94
C ASN A 101 -6.25 -3.46 7.83
N PHE A 102 -5.31 -2.95 7.03
CA PHE A 102 -5.18 -1.52 6.79
C PHE A 102 -6.42 -0.94 6.09
N LEU A 103 -6.95 -1.64 5.09
CA LEU A 103 -8.19 -1.23 4.43
C LEU A 103 -9.39 -1.27 5.37
N ASP A 104 -9.45 -2.25 6.26
CA ASP A 104 -10.52 -2.37 7.26
C ASP A 104 -10.54 -1.18 8.24
N MET A 105 -9.36 -0.67 8.63
CA MET A 105 -9.26 0.54 9.46
C MET A 105 -9.86 1.78 8.78
N ILE A 106 -9.81 1.84 7.45
CA ILE A 106 -10.38 2.95 6.68
C ILE A 106 -11.86 2.69 6.37
N SER A 107 -12.18 1.49 5.88
CA SER A 107 -13.55 1.12 5.51
C SER A 107 -13.68 -0.40 5.34
N GLU A 108 -14.53 -1.01 6.16
CA GLU A 108 -14.90 -2.42 6.03
C GLU A 108 -15.45 -2.75 4.64
N ASN A 109 -16.20 -1.85 4.04
CA ASN A 109 -16.77 -2.06 2.70
C ASN A 109 -15.68 -2.14 1.62
N ILE A 110 -14.63 -1.31 1.72
CA ILE A 110 -13.48 -1.38 0.81
C ILE A 110 -12.74 -2.71 0.99
N ARG A 111 -12.52 -3.14 2.23
CA ARG A 111 -11.90 -4.45 2.51
C ARG A 111 -12.71 -5.60 1.90
N LYS A 112 -14.02 -5.62 2.12
CA LYS A 112 -14.93 -6.65 1.57
C LYS A 112 -14.91 -6.65 0.03
N TRP A 113 -14.92 -5.47 -0.57
CA TRP A 113 -14.85 -5.32 -2.02
C TRP A 113 -13.53 -5.87 -2.58
N VAL A 114 -12.39 -5.51 -1.99
CA VAL A 114 -11.07 -6.03 -2.39
C VAL A 114 -10.98 -7.54 -2.20
N GLN A 115 -11.52 -8.10 -1.12
CA GLN A 115 -11.54 -9.56 -0.91
C GLN A 115 -12.43 -10.29 -1.91
N HIS A 116 -13.54 -9.71 -2.32
CA HIS A 116 -14.49 -10.32 -3.24
C HIS A 116 -13.96 -10.34 -4.68
N TYR A 117 -13.42 -9.22 -5.15
CA TYR A 117 -12.94 -9.08 -6.53
C TYR A 117 -11.44 -9.37 -6.69
N GLY A 118 -10.71 -9.46 -5.59
CA GLY A 118 -9.27 -9.69 -5.61
C GLY A 118 -8.93 -11.13 -5.96
N THR A 119 -8.06 -11.33 -6.95
CA THR A 119 -7.61 -12.65 -7.42
C THR A 119 -6.38 -13.18 -6.67
N VAL A 120 -5.86 -12.45 -5.67
CA VAL A 120 -4.64 -12.80 -4.93
C VAL A 120 -4.73 -14.20 -4.30
N ASN A 121 -5.87 -14.55 -3.71
CA ASN A 121 -6.06 -15.87 -3.10
C ASN A 121 -6.02 -17.00 -4.11
N ASP A 122 -6.52 -16.80 -5.32
CA ASP A 122 -6.51 -17.80 -6.39
C ASP A 122 -5.10 -18.03 -6.92
N TYR A 123 -4.33 -16.94 -7.12
CA TYR A 123 -2.91 -17.04 -7.49
C TYR A 123 -2.08 -17.73 -6.41
N ARG A 124 -2.31 -17.42 -5.13
CA ARG A 124 -1.63 -18.08 -4.01
C ARG A 124 -1.90 -19.59 -3.98
N ARG A 125 -3.15 -20.02 -4.16
CA ARG A 125 -3.50 -21.45 -4.22
C ARG A 125 -2.83 -22.14 -5.39
N LYS A 126 -2.90 -21.58 -6.60
CA LYS A 126 -2.25 -22.13 -7.79
C LYS A 126 -0.73 -22.25 -7.61
N HIS A 127 -0.09 -21.22 -7.07
CA HIS A 127 1.35 -21.21 -6.84
C HIS A 127 1.78 -22.23 -5.76
N PHE A 128 1.01 -22.37 -4.69
CA PHE A 128 1.26 -23.38 -3.66
C PHE A 128 1.21 -24.80 -4.23
N PHE A 129 0.20 -25.11 -5.05
CA PHE A 129 0.10 -26.42 -5.74
C PHE A 129 1.28 -26.66 -6.68
N PHE A 130 1.70 -25.64 -7.40
CA PHE A 130 2.84 -25.72 -8.32
C PHE A 130 4.14 -26.05 -7.59
N ILE A 131 4.47 -25.32 -6.52
CA ILE A 131 5.66 -25.57 -5.69
C ILE A 131 5.62 -26.97 -5.06
N LYS A 132 4.47 -27.38 -4.54
CA LYS A 132 4.31 -28.72 -3.95
C LYS A 132 4.56 -29.82 -4.99
N LYS A 133 4.05 -29.63 -6.20
CA LYS A 133 4.27 -30.56 -7.34
C LYS A 133 5.74 -30.60 -7.75
N MET A 134 6.42 -29.45 -7.81
CA MET A 134 7.86 -29.40 -8.14
C MET A 134 8.72 -30.12 -7.08
N LYS A 135 8.48 -29.88 -5.78
CA LYS A 135 9.20 -30.55 -4.70
C LYS A 135 8.99 -32.07 -4.71
N LEU A 136 7.75 -32.53 -4.97
CA LEU A 136 7.44 -33.94 -5.10
C LEU A 136 8.19 -34.58 -6.27
N ASN A 137 8.22 -33.91 -7.43
CA ASN A 137 8.95 -34.42 -8.60
C ASN A 137 10.46 -34.46 -8.39
N GLN A 138 11.04 -33.49 -7.65
CA GLN A 138 12.46 -33.52 -7.28
C GLN A 138 12.75 -34.67 -6.33
N TYR A 139 11.90 -34.90 -5.32
CA TYR A 139 12.02 -36.03 -4.40
C TYR A 139 11.93 -37.37 -5.13
N LEU A 140 10.97 -37.55 -6.02
CA LEU A 140 10.83 -38.78 -6.83
C LEU A 140 12.05 -39.05 -7.72
N LYS A 141 12.65 -37.99 -8.29
CA LYS A 141 13.89 -38.12 -9.09
C LYS A 141 15.12 -38.46 -8.25
N SER A 142 15.13 -38.16 -6.96
CA SER A 142 16.24 -38.52 -6.06
C SER A 142 16.15 -39.94 -5.51
N LEU A 143 15.05 -40.66 -5.77
CA LEU A 143 14.82 -42.05 -5.37
C LEU A 143 15.16 -43.07 -6.47
N ILE A 144 15.47 -42.59 -7.69
CA ILE A 144 15.87 -43.36 -8.86
C ILE A 144 17.36 -43.12 -9.12
#